data_8547b05882d5328e24de45da157b6a6e
#
_entry.id   8547b05882d5328e24de45da157b6a6e
#
_cell.length_a   1.000
_cell.length_b   1.000
_cell.length_c   1.000
_cell.angle_alpha   90.00
_cell.angle_beta   90.00
_cell.angle_gamma   90.00
#
_symmetry.space_group_name_H-M   'P 1'
#
loop_
_entity.id
_entity.type
_entity.pdbx_description
1 polymer ?
#
loop_
_entity_poly.entity_id
_entity_poly.type
_entity_poly.pdbx_seq_one_letter_code
_entity_poly.pdbx_strand_id
1 'polypeptide(L)'
;MIHNDTWYEVKTHWGWFRLDEGAYRDYLQGKLWITWKPGRPQEQQKIDGAVELMPTNISEEAVQLRDKAGRYGVYSTLQQLIPGEQVIIPYKQRMSSLSIEEMNLSVRASNGLMRAGASTFGKLRELMHRETGLRGVRNLGAKSEKEITIAFISACYQQLKSTEKAVFWQKVLDQHC
;
A
#
# COMPACT_ATOMS: atom_id res chain seq x y z
N MET A 1 14.34 -12.68 -32.78
CA MET A 1 13.95 -11.34 -32.30
C MET A 1 13.35 -11.51 -30.90
N ILE A 2 14.05 -11.01 -29.88
CA ILE A 2 13.50 -11.01 -28.52
C ILE A 2 12.56 -9.81 -28.45
N HIS A 3 11.26 -10.06 -28.48
CA HIS A 3 10.29 -9.01 -28.16
C HIS A 3 10.37 -8.79 -26.65
N ASN A 4 10.97 -7.69 -26.25
CA ASN A 4 10.82 -7.17 -24.91
C ASN A 4 9.38 -6.64 -24.81
N ASP A 5 8.45 -7.52 -24.50
CA ASP A 5 7.07 -7.13 -24.27
C ASP A 5 6.97 -6.47 -22.88
N THR A 6 7.41 -5.21 -22.83
CA THR A 6 7.22 -4.39 -21.64
C THR A 6 5.79 -3.86 -21.66
N TRP A 7 5.00 -4.30 -20.70
CA TRP A 7 3.62 -3.85 -20.52
C TRP A 7 3.54 -2.87 -19.36
N TYR A 8 2.69 -1.88 -19.52
CA TYR A 8 2.43 -0.86 -18.52
C TYR A 8 0.97 -0.91 -18.12
N GLU A 9 0.69 -0.94 -16.85
CA GLU A 9 -0.67 -0.91 -16.34
C GLU A 9 -1.05 0.51 -15.98
N VAL A 10 -2.19 0.96 -16.51
CA VAL A 10 -2.73 2.29 -16.30
C VAL A 10 -4.05 2.15 -15.57
N LYS A 11 -4.18 2.87 -14.47
CA LYS A 11 -5.43 2.91 -13.70
C LYS A 11 -6.35 4.00 -14.24
N THR A 12 -7.58 3.60 -14.51
CA THR A 12 -8.66 4.53 -14.87
C THR A 12 -9.83 4.32 -13.90
N HIS A 13 -10.86 5.13 -13.98
CA HIS A 13 -12.05 4.89 -13.16
C HIS A 13 -12.87 3.66 -13.60
N TRP A 14 -12.56 3.10 -14.78
CA TRP A 14 -13.11 1.82 -15.23
C TRP A 14 -12.29 0.60 -14.81
N GLY A 15 -11.13 0.80 -14.19
CA GLY A 15 -10.22 -0.27 -13.80
C GLY A 15 -8.83 -0.12 -14.41
N TRP A 16 -8.10 -1.23 -14.45
CA TRP A 16 -6.73 -1.27 -14.94
C TRP A 16 -6.69 -1.70 -16.41
N PHE A 17 -5.84 -1.03 -17.18
CA PHE A 17 -5.59 -1.36 -18.59
C PHE A 17 -4.10 -1.58 -18.80
N ARG A 18 -3.76 -2.61 -19.56
CA ARG A 18 -2.39 -2.86 -19.99
C ARG A 18 -2.13 -2.15 -21.32
N LEU A 19 -1.04 -1.40 -21.35
CA LEU A 19 -0.57 -0.71 -22.53
C LEU A 19 0.82 -1.20 -22.90
N ASP A 20 1.11 -1.36 -24.19
CA ASP A 20 2.48 -1.53 -24.64
C ASP A 20 3.25 -0.21 -24.50
N GLU A 21 4.56 -0.24 -24.73
CA GLU A 21 5.40 0.95 -24.57
C GLU A 21 4.96 2.11 -25.45
N GLY A 22 4.60 1.85 -26.68
CA GLY A 22 4.13 2.88 -27.61
C GLY A 22 2.81 3.51 -27.17
N ALA A 23 1.83 2.68 -26.82
CA ALA A 23 0.53 3.13 -26.31
C ALA A 23 0.67 3.89 -25.00
N TYR A 24 1.54 3.44 -24.10
CA TYR A 24 1.81 4.12 -22.85
C TYR A 24 2.43 5.50 -23.05
N ARG A 25 3.40 5.59 -23.98
CA ARG A 25 4.02 6.87 -24.33
C ARG A 25 2.97 7.85 -24.91
N ASP A 26 2.11 7.37 -25.78
CA ASP A 26 1.01 8.18 -26.35
C ASP A 26 0.02 8.62 -25.28
N TYR A 27 -0.25 7.74 -24.32
CA TYR A 27 -1.09 8.06 -23.16
C TYR A 27 -0.50 9.21 -22.32
N LEU A 28 0.80 9.14 -22.01
CA LEU A 28 1.49 10.18 -21.25
C LEU A 28 1.49 11.53 -21.98
N GLN A 29 1.52 11.52 -23.32
CA GLN A 29 1.46 12.73 -24.14
C GLN A 29 0.04 13.24 -24.37
N GLY A 30 -0.97 12.57 -23.83
CA GLY A 30 -2.38 12.92 -24.05
C GLY A 30 -2.91 12.58 -25.42
N LYS A 31 -2.20 11.76 -26.20
CA LYS A 31 -2.61 11.32 -27.55
C LYS A 31 -3.49 10.08 -27.54
N LEU A 32 -3.42 9.26 -26.49
CA LEU A 32 -4.22 8.07 -26.33
C LEU A 32 -5.35 8.32 -25.33
N TRP A 33 -6.55 7.97 -25.76
CA TRP A 33 -7.75 8.07 -24.95
C TRP A 33 -8.33 6.68 -24.78
N ILE A 34 -8.57 6.25 -23.55
CA ILE A 34 -9.16 4.94 -23.29
C ILE A 34 -10.53 5.15 -22.66
N THR A 35 -11.54 4.61 -23.29
CA THR A 35 -12.87 4.45 -22.70
C THR A 35 -13.27 2.99 -22.79
N TRP A 36 -13.92 2.49 -21.77
CA TRP A 36 -14.42 1.12 -21.75
C TRP A 36 -15.89 1.10 -21.34
N LYS A 37 -16.67 0.40 -22.15
CA LYS A 37 -18.07 0.12 -21.85
C LYS A 37 -18.26 -1.40 -21.86
N PRO A 38 -18.89 -1.98 -20.82
CA PRO A 38 -19.13 -3.42 -20.79
C PRO A 38 -19.82 -3.91 -22.06
N GLY A 39 -19.29 -4.98 -22.67
CA GLY A 39 -19.86 -5.61 -23.86
C GLY A 39 -19.61 -4.87 -25.18
N ARG A 40 -18.80 -3.81 -25.20
CA ARG A 40 -18.42 -3.08 -26.40
C ARG A 40 -16.91 -3.04 -26.58
N PRO A 41 -16.40 -2.92 -27.83
CA PRO A 41 -14.98 -2.68 -28.07
C PRO A 41 -14.51 -1.43 -27.35
N GLN A 42 -13.23 -1.39 -26.99
CA GLN A 42 -12.62 -0.22 -26.40
C GLN A 42 -12.64 0.94 -27.40
N GLU A 43 -13.10 2.09 -26.95
CA GLU A 43 -13.02 3.35 -27.68
C GLU A 43 -11.92 4.20 -27.05
N GLN A 44 -11.19 4.94 -27.88
CA GLN A 44 -10.14 5.84 -27.40
C GLN A 44 -10.74 7.13 -26.88
N GLN A 45 -10.42 7.48 -25.64
CA GLN A 45 -10.88 8.68 -24.97
C GLN A 45 -9.83 9.12 -23.95
N LYS A 46 -9.78 10.41 -23.65
CA LYS A 46 -8.86 10.94 -22.63
C LYS A 46 -9.14 10.28 -21.28
N ILE A 47 -8.08 9.81 -20.64
CA ILE A 47 -8.16 9.16 -19.34
C ILE A 47 -8.05 10.22 -18.26
N ASP A 48 -9.08 10.34 -17.41
CA ASP A 48 -9.04 11.19 -16.23
C ASP A 48 -8.41 10.44 -15.08
N GLY A 49 -7.45 11.07 -14.42
CA GLY A 49 -6.79 10.55 -13.25
C GLY A 49 -5.28 10.41 -13.38
N ALA A 50 -4.63 10.13 -12.28
CA ALA A 50 -3.20 9.91 -12.24
C ALA A 50 -2.83 8.60 -12.94
N VAL A 51 -1.88 8.69 -13.87
CA VAL A 51 -1.29 7.50 -14.48
C VAL A 51 -0.39 6.84 -13.45
N GLU A 52 -0.70 5.61 -13.11
CA GLU A 52 0.16 4.79 -12.27
C GLU A 52 0.79 3.72 -13.14
N LEU A 53 2.12 3.80 -13.27
CA LEU A 53 2.89 2.82 -14.00
C LEU A 53 3.07 1.57 -13.14
N MET A 54 2.66 0.43 -13.67
CA MET A 54 2.90 -0.86 -13.03
C MET A 54 4.07 -1.55 -13.72
N PRO A 55 5.21 -1.75 -13.04
CA PRO A 55 6.32 -2.49 -13.60
C PRO A 55 5.92 -3.92 -13.98
N THR A 56 6.51 -4.44 -15.07
CA THR A 56 6.18 -5.78 -15.57
C THR A 56 6.61 -6.91 -14.64
N ASN A 57 7.48 -6.63 -13.68
CA ASN A 57 7.90 -7.59 -12.64
C ASN A 57 6.86 -7.77 -11.52
N ILE A 58 5.77 -7.04 -11.57
CA ILE A 58 4.67 -7.20 -10.62
C ILE A 58 3.74 -8.29 -11.14
N SER A 59 3.57 -9.36 -10.37
CA SER A 59 2.72 -10.48 -10.71
C SER A 59 1.24 -10.15 -10.59
N GLU A 60 0.39 -10.91 -11.27
CA GLU A 60 -1.07 -10.83 -11.11
C GLU A 60 -1.49 -11.14 -9.69
N GLU A 61 -0.78 -12.05 -9.02
CA GLU A 61 -1.03 -12.41 -7.62
C GLU A 61 -0.86 -11.19 -6.69
N ALA A 62 0.20 -10.38 -6.91
CA ALA A 62 0.42 -9.16 -6.14
C ALA A 62 -0.72 -8.15 -6.35
N VAL A 63 -1.20 -8.00 -7.57
CA VAL A 63 -2.33 -7.13 -7.89
C VAL A 63 -3.62 -7.63 -7.23
N GLN A 64 -3.85 -8.93 -7.24
CA GLN A 64 -5.01 -9.55 -6.57
C GLN A 64 -4.96 -9.34 -5.05
N LEU A 65 -3.78 -9.45 -4.44
CA LEU A 65 -3.59 -9.19 -3.02
C LEU A 65 -3.87 -7.73 -2.67
N ARG A 66 -3.43 -6.80 -3.52
CA ARG A 66 -3.77 -5.39 -3.37
C ARG A 66 -5.28 -5.17 -3.38
N ASP A 67 -6.00 -5.77 -4.33
CA ASP A 67 -7.45 -5.66 -4.43
C ASP A 67 -8.14 -6.31 -3.22
N LYS A 68 -7.64 -7.45 -2.77
CA LYS A 68 -8.12 -8.14 -1.57
C LYS A 68 -7.90 -7.31 -0.30
N ALA A 69 -6.73 -6.67 -0.18
CA ALA A 69 -6.45 -5.77 0.94
C ALA A 69 -7.36 -4.55 0.94
N GLY A 70 -7.75 -4.06 -0.23
CA GLY A 70 -8.72 -2.97 -0.37
C GLY A 70 -10.12 -3.34 0.12
N ARG A 71 -10.50 -4.63 0.00
CA ARG A 71 -11.82 -5.12 0.45
C ARG A 71 -11.84 -5.53 1.91
N TYR A 72 -10.82 -6.23 2.37
CA TYR A 72 -10.80 -6.91 3.67
C TYR A 72 -9.78 -6.33 4.65
N GLY A 73 -8.99 -5.35 4.25
CA GLY A 73 -7.95 -4.74 5.04
C GLY A 73 -6.56 -5.38 4.83
N VAL A 74 -5.53 -4.57 4.95
CA VAL A 74 -4.14 -5.00 4.72
C VAL A 74 -3.68 -6.00 5.79
N TYR A 75 -3.99 -5.76 7.05
CA TYR A 75 -3.57 -6.63 8.13
C TYR A 75 -4.18 -8.03 8.02
N SER A 76 -5.49 -8.10 7.75
CA SER A 76 -6.19 -9.36 7.54
C SER A 76 -5.60 -10.15 6.36
N THR A 77 -5.30 -9.47 5.27
CA THR A 77 -4.69 -10.09 4.08
C THR A 77 -3.28 -10.60 4.38
N LEU A 78 -2.48 -9.83 5.12
CA LEU A 78 -1.16 -10.25 5.57
C LEU A 78 -1.22 -11.50 6.46
N GLN A 79 -2.16 -11.54 7.40
CA GLN A 79 -2.31 -12.67 8.32
C GLN A 79 -2.68 -13.96 7.60
N GLN A 80 -3.41 -13.89 6.51
CA GLN A 80 -3.74 -15.08 5.70
C GLN A 80 -2.53 -15.62 4.94
N LEU A 81 -1.61 -14.74 4.52
CA LEU A 81 -0.40 -15.14 3.79
C LEU A 81 0.72 -15.57 4.73
N ILE A 82 0.89 -14.86 5.81
CA ILE A 82 1.98 -15.06 6.76
C ILE A 82 1.36 -15.21 8.13
N PRO A 83 0.88 -16.42 8.47
CA PRO A 83 0.35 -16.66 9.80
C PRO A 83 1.48 -16.54 10.83
N GLY A 84 1.25 -15.79 11.89
CA GLY A 84 2.21 -15.59 12.96
C GLY A 84 2.45 -14.14 13.32
N GLU A 85 3.50 -13.90 14.09
CA GLU A 85 3.79 -12.59 14.68
C GLU A 85 4.66 -11.67 13.81
N GLN A 86 5.05 -12.10 12.62
CA GLN A 86 5.85 -11.26 11.73
C GLN A 86 5.02 -10.12 11.17
N VAL A 87 5.42 -8.92 11.51
CA VAL A 87 4.75 -7.69 11.11
C VAL A 87 5.60 -7.00 10.04
N ILE A 88 5.00 -6.77 8.89
CA ILE A 88 5.62 -6.00 7.79
C ILE A 88 4.91 -4.66 7.72
N ILE A 89 5.66 -3.59 7.94
CA ILE A 89 5.12 -2.23 7.94
C ILE A 89 5.49 -1.56 6.62
N PRO A 90 4.51 -1.17 5.80
CA PRO A 90 4.76 -0.49 4.53
C PRO A 90 5.09 1.00 4.74
N TYR A 91 6.13 1.27 5.49
CA TYR A 91 6.55 2.62 5.84
C TYR A 91 7.41 3.23 4.73
N LYS A 92 7.20 4.52 4.48
CA LYS A 92 8.04 5.35 3.62
C LYS A 92 8.47 6.60 4.39
N GLN A 93 9.70 7.05 4.14
CA GLN A 93 10.27 8.22 4.85
C GLN A 93 9.39 9.47 4.71
N ARG A 94 8.71 9.65 3.60
CA ARG A 94 7.78 10.78 3.39
C ARG A 94 6.61 10.80 4.38
N MET A 95 6.32 9.68 5.05
CA MET A 95 5.24 9.57 6.04
C MET A 95 5.68 10.02 7.43
N SER A 96 6.97 10.29 7.64
CA SER A 96 7.55 10.50 8.98
C SER A 96 6.93 11.66 9.75
N SER A 97 6.47 12.70 9.05
CA SER A 97 5.87 13.89 9.67
C SER A 97 4.37 13.77 9.98
N LEU A 98 3.72 12.70 9.52
CA LEU A 98 2.29 12.49 9.77
C LEU A 98 2.03 12.30 11.27
N SER A 99 0.96 12.93 11.76
CA SER A 99 0.53 12.78 13.16
C SER A 99 -0.09 11.42 13.41
N ILE A 100 0.13 10.85 14.58
CA ILE A 100 -0.54 9.61 15.01
C ILE A 100 -2.07 9.76 15.10
N GLU A 101 -2.58 10.99 15.09
CA GLU A 101 -4.03 11.24 15.03
C GLU A 101 -4.67 10.67 13.76
N GLU A 102 -3.90 10.58 12.67
CA GLU A 102 -4.34 9.95 11.42
C GLU A 102 -4.70 8.45 11.58
N MET A 103 -4.26 7.84 12.67
CA MET A 103 -4.46 6.41 12.91
C MET A 103 -5.79 6.09 13.62
N ASN A 104 -6.51 7.09 14.10
CA ASN A 104 -7.78 6.93 14.83
C ASN A 104 -7.68 5.92 15.99
N LEU A 105 -6.62 6.03 16.78
CA LEU A 105 -6.40 5.16 17.93
C LEU A 105 -7.39 5.45 19.06
N SER A 106 -7.59 4.45 19.93
CA SER A 106 -8.28 4.68 21.19
C SER A 106 -7.55 5.74 22.03
N VAL A 107 -8.27 6.41 22.92
CA VAL A 107 -7.69 7.43 23.82
C VAL A 107 -6.53 6.86 24.62
N ARG A 108 -6.69 5.63 25.10
CA ARG A 108 -5.65 4.94 25.89
C ARG A 108 -4.37 4.70 25.09
N ALA A 109 -4.50 4.17 23.87
CA ALA A 109 -3.36 3.93 22.98
C ALA A 109 -2.69 5.25 22.56
N SER A 110 -3.46 6.23 22.17
CA SER A 110 -2.97 7.55 21.79
C SER A 110 -2.21 8.22 22.93
N ASN A 111 -2.78 8.24 24.13
CA ASN A 111 -2.13 8.82 25.31
C ASN A 111 -0.83 8.10 25.66
N GLY A 112 -0.80 6.78 25.54
CA GLY A 112 0.42 6.00 25.76
C GLY A 112 1.55 6.40 24.81
N LEU A 113 1.24 6.56 23.54
CA LEU A 113 2.21 6.99 22.52
C LEU A 113 2.67 8.43 22.75
N MET A 114 1.75 9.33 23.07
CA MET A 114 2.10 10.72 23.37
C MET A 114 3.03 10.85 24.57
N ARG A 115 2.79 10.09 25.62
CA ARG A 115 3.69 10.05 26.79
C ARG A 115 5.07 9.50 26.45
N ALA A 116 5.16 8.57 25.52
CA ALA A 116 6.42 8.03 25.03
C ALA A 116 7.13 8.93 24.03
N GLY A 117 6.55 10.08 23.67
CA GLY A 117 7.10 10.99 22.69
C GLY A 117 6.88 10.59 21.24
N ALA A 118 6.05 9.57 20.99
CA ALA A 118 5.77 9.07 19.66
C ALA A 118 4.55 9.75 19.03
N SER A 119 4.65 11.04 18.76
CA SER A 119 3.55 11.86 18.24
C SER A 119 3.42 11.83 16.71
N THR A 120 4.41 11.29 16.01
CA THR A 120 4.44 11.19 14.55
C THR A 120 4.73 9.75 14.12
N PHE A 121 4.44 9.46 12.84
CA PHE A 121 4.75 8.14 12.25
C PHE A 121 6.24 7.82 12.34
N GLY A 122 7.12 8.78 12.08
CA GLY A 122 8.56 8.59 12.17
C GLY A 122 9.01 8.22 13.59
N LYS A 123 8.50 8.94 14.59
CA LYS A 123 8.81 8.67 16.00
C LYS A 123 8.23 7.33 16.47
N LEU A 124 7.03 6.98 16.00
CA LEU A 124 6.43 5.68 16.29
C LEU A 124 7.26 4.55 15.70
N ARG A 125 7.71 4.70 14.44
CA ARG A 125 8.59 3.71 13.80
C ARG A 125 9.88 3.52 14.59
N GLU A 126 10.52 4.59 15.02
CA GLU A 126 11.72 4.54 15.85
C GLU A 126 11.46 3.79 17.15
N LEU A 127 10.34 4.09 17.82
CA LEU A 127 9.95 3.40 19.04
C LEU A 127 9.76 1.90 18.82
N MET A 128 9.08 1.52 17.74
CA MET A 128 8.86 0.10 17.40
C MET A 128 10.14 -0.65 17.04
N HIS A 129 11.17 0.04 16.60
CA HIS A 129 12.48 -0.55 16.26
C HIS A 129 13.43 -0.65 17.46
N ARG A 130 13.08 -0.08 18.61
CA ARG A 130 13.86 -0.26 19.83
C ARG A 130 13.75 -1.71 20.32
N GLU A 131 14.74 -2.15 21.09
CA GLU A 131 14.81 -3.52 21.58
C GLU A 131 13.52 -3.98 22.27
N THR A 132 12.96 -3.15 23.14
CA THR A 132 11.70 -3.44 23.83
C THR A 132 10.46 -3.08 23.04
N GLY A 133 10.60 -2.26 21.98
CA GLY A 133 9.48 -1.83 21.15
C GLY A 133 8.36 -1.19 21.95
N LEU A 134 7.12 -1.49 21.58
CA LEU A 134 5.94 -0.98 22.27
C LEU A 134 5.79 -1.55 23.69
N ARG A 135 6.35 -2.72 23.95
CA ARG A 135 6.33 -3.34 25.30
C ARG A 135 7.09 -2.53 26.34
N GLY A 136 8.07 -1.74 25.90
CA GLY A 136 8.82 -0.84 26.78
C GLY A 136 8.07 0.42 27.19
N VAL A 137 6.90 0.67 26.62
CA VAL A 137 6.09 1.85 26.95
C VAL A 137 5.27 1.57 28.20
N ARG A 138 5.46 2.43 29.20
CA ARG A 138 4.74 2.34 30.48
C ARG A 138 3.23 2.47 30.27
N ASN A 139 2.47 1.59 30.93
CA ASN A 139 1.01 1.54 30.88
C ASN A 139 0.41 1.20 29.50
N LEU A 140 1.22 0.65 28.59
CA LEU A 140 0.76 0.15 27.32
C LEU A 140 0.68 -1.39 27.40
N GLY A 141 -0.54 -1.94 27.48
CA GLY A 141 -0.76 -3.38 27.55
C GLY A 141 -0.71 -4.04 26.17
N ALA A 142 -0.77 -5.38 26.17
CA ALA A 142 -0.74 -6.19 24.94
C ALA A 142 -1.86 -5.83 23.96
N LYS A 143 -3.05 -5.50 24.46
CA LYS A 143 -4.19 -5.08 23.62
C LYS A 143 -3.91 -3.77 22.89
N SER A 144 -3.35 -2.78 23.59
CA SER A 144 -2.99 -1.49 22.98
C SER A 144 -1.82 -1.64 22.01
N GLU A 145 -0.84 -2.48 22.32
CA GLU A 145 0.27 -2.82 21.41
C GLU A 145 -0.26 -3.36 20.10
N LYS A 146 -1.17 -4.32 20.14
CA LYS A 146 -1.80 -4.91 18.95
C LYS A 146 -2.61 -3.89 18.18
N GLU A 147 -3.40 -3.07 18.86
CA GLU A 147 -4.18 -1.98 18.25
C GLU A 147 -3.28 -1.02 17.49
N ILE A 148 -2.20 -0.56 18.13
CA ILE A 148 -1.25 0.38 17.51
C ILE A 148 -0.58 -0.25 16.29
N THR A 149 -0.15 -1.50 16.39
CA THR A 149 0.52 -2.22 15.30
C THR A 149 -0.39 -2.34 14.08
N ILE A 150 -1.63 -2.79 14.28
CA ILE A 150 -2.61 -2.92 13.20
C ILE A 150 -2.94 -1.56 12.58
N ALA A 151 -3.18 -0.56 13.40
CA ALA A 151 -3.52 0.79 12.95
C ALA A 151 -2.35 1.42 12.18
N PHE A 152 -1.12 1.20 12.62
CA PHE A 152 0.07 1.74 11.95
C PHE A 152 0.29 1.09 10.58
N ILE A 153 0.18 -0.22 10.49
CA ILE A 153 0.25 -0.93 9.20
C ILE A 153 -0.80 -0.40 8.24
N SER A 154 -2.04 -0.30 8.70
CA SER A 154 -3.16 0.17 7.89
C SER A 154 -2.97 1.62 7.44
N ALA A 155 -2.55 2.49 8.34
CA ALA A 155 -2.34 3.91 8.04
C ALA A 155 -1.19 4.12 7.05
N CYS A 156 -0.07 3.44 7.25
CA CYS A 156 1.06 3.49 6.30
C CYS A 156 0.65 2.96 4.92
N TYR A 157 -0.07 1.85 4.89
CA TYR A 157 -0.55 1.27 3.64
C TYR A 157 -1.48 2.21 2.88
N GLN A 158 -2.38 2.91 3.57
CA GLN A 158 -3.28 3.89 2.95
C GLN A 158 -2.53 5.08 2.34
N GLN A 159 -1.35 5.40 2.84
CA GLN A 159 -0.50 6.47 2.29
C GLN A 159 0.25 6.04 1.04
N LEU A 160 0.27 4.77 0.73
CA LEU A 160 0.91 4.28 -0.48
C LEU A 160 0.06 4.59 -1.71
N LYS A 161 0.74 4.90 -2.81
CA LYS A 161 0.10 4.95 -4.14
C LYS A 161 -0.29 3.53 -4.56
N SER A 162 -1.22 3.41 -5.48
CA SER A 162 -1.71 2.11 -5.94
C SER A 162 -0.57 1.22 -6.47
N THR A 163 0.36 1.79 -7.21
CA THR A 163 1.56 1.07 -7.69
C THR A 163 2.44 0.61 -6.52
N GLU A 164 2.65 1.47 -5.54
CA GLU A 164 3.44 1.14 -4.35
C GLU A 164 2.79 0.01 -3.53
N LYS A 165 1.47 -0.02 -3.48
CA LYS A 165 0.72 -1.12 -2.85
C LYS A 165 1.00 -2.45 -3.54
N ALA A 166 0.96 -2.48 -4.87
CA ALA A 166 1.29 -3.68 -5.63
C ALA A 166 2.75 -4.12 -5.43
N VAL A 167 3.68 -3.17 -5.41
CA VAL A 167 5.10 -3.43 -5.11
C VAL A 167 5.25 -4.02 -3.70
N PHE A 168 4.53 -3.50 -2.73
CA PHE A 168 4.51 -4.02 -1.37
C PHE A 168 4.09 -5.50 -1.34
N TRP A 169 3.00 -5.84 -2.02
CA TRP A 169 2.53 -7.24 -2.07
C TRP A 169 3.50 -8.15 -2.83
N GLN A 170 4.13 -7.65 -3.88
CA GLN A 170 5.17 -8.41 -4.57
C GLN A 170 6.35 -8.72 -3.65
N LYS A 171 6.79 -7.75 -2.86
CA LYS A 171 7.82 -7.95 -1.86
C LYS A 171 7.43 -9.00 -0.82
N VAL A 172 6.20 -8.96 -0.35
CA VAL A 172 5.68 -9.95 0.60
C VAL A 172 5.73 -11.35 0.00
N LEU A 173 5.28 -11.50 -1.25
CA LEU A 173 5.33 -12.77 -1.96
C LEU A 173 6.77 -13.28 -2.14
N ASP A 174 7.68 -12.41 -2.55
CA ASP A 174 9.09 -12.77 -2.79
C ASP A 174 9.81 -13.20 -1.52
N GLN A 175 9.48 -12.60 -0.38
CA GLN A 175 10.15 -12.87 0.89
C GLN A 175 9.56 -14.04 1.68
N HIS A 176 8.27 -14.34 1.51
CA HIS A 176 7.54 -15.25 2.38
C HIS A 176 6.82 -16.38 1.66
N CYS A 177 6.81 -16.37 0.36
CA CYS A 177 6.19 -17.42 -0.47
C CYS A 177 7.17 -17.96 -1.57
#